data_a30754c48e01785e918bef13aa08b2d9
#
_entry.id   a30754c48e01785e918bef13aa08b2d9
#
_cell.length_a   1.000
_cell.length_b   1.000
_cell.length_c   1.000
_cell.angle_alpha   90.00
_cell.angle_beta   90.00
_cell.angle_gamma   90.00
#
_symmetry.space_group_name_H-M   'P 1'
#
loop_
_entity.id
_entity.type
_entity.pdbx_description
1 polymer ?
#
loop_
_entity_poly.entity_id
_entity_poly.type
_entity_poly.pdbx_seq_one_letter_code
_entity_poly.pdbx_strand_id
1 'polypeptide(L)'
;MHTRVTGIVIEDGKVLLLNQDTDGPRTWSLPGGKVEDGETLEDALVREMREETGVEVEVGRLLYLCDNTGAHVVHITFEARLVGGQIGAVTEGADTRPIRGVEFVALDDLPARGFSDVFVKLCRDGFPGAGSYMGPKSAIGL
;
A
#
# COMPACT_ATOMS: atom_id res chain seq x y z
N MET A 1 4.71 16.59 -10.62
CA MET A 1 4.40 15.68 -9.49
C MET A 1 4.62 14.24 -9.88
N HIS A 2 5.15 13.44 -8.97
CA HIS A 2 5.22 12.00 -9.16
C HIS A 2 3.89 11.37 -8.77
N THR A 3 3.56 10.26 -9.41
CA THR A 3 2.38 9.47 -9.07
C THR A 3 2.83 8.16 -8.45
N ARG A 4 2.29 7.84 -7.28
CA ARG A 4 2.53 6.56 -6.60
C ARG A 4 1.20 5.84 -6.40
N VAL A 5 1.23 4.53 -6.55
CA VAL A 5 0.07 3.67 -6.29
C VAL A 5 0.35 2.79 -5.09
N THR A 6 -0.68 2.51 -4.33
CA THR A 6 -0.60 1.68 -3.13
C THR A 6 -1.80 0.74 -3.12
N GLY A 7 -1.59 -0.50 -2.71
CA GLY A 7 -2.63 -1.50 -2.64
C GLY A 7 -2.93 -1.94 -1.22
N ILE A 8 -4.21 -2.03 -0.88
CA ILE A 8 -4.67 -2.61 0.37
C ILE A 8 -5.28 -3.97 0.05
N VAL A 9 -4.60 -5.02 0.49
CA VAL A 9 -5.04 -6.41 0.35
C VAL A 9 -5.42 -6.92 1.73
N ILE A 10 -6.68 -7.27 1.92
CA ILE A 10 -7.18 -7.83 3.18
C ILE A 10 -7.68 -9.25 2.93
N GLU A 11 -7.09 -10.20 3.66
CA GLU A 11 -7.48 -11.60 3.66
C GLU A 11 -7.67 -12.07 5.11
N ASP A 12 -8.84 -12.64 5.40
CA ASP A 12 -9.16 -13.15 6.74
C ASP A 12 -8.90 -12.13 7.87
N GLY A 13 -9.25 -10.87 7.64
CA GLY A 13 -9.06 -9.79 8.63
C GLY A 13 -7.62 -9.33 8.81
N LYS A 14 -6.73 -9.68 7.88
CA LYS A 14 -5.31 -9.31 7.90
C LYS A 14 -4.93 -8.52 6.67
N VAL A 15 -4.09 -7.50 6.86
CA VAL A 15 -3.59 -6.60 5.80
C VAL A 15 -2.19 -7.00 5.40
N LEU A 16 -1.95 -7.04 4.10
CA LEU A 16 -0.62 -7.30 3.54
C LEU A 16 0.27 -6.07 3.72
N LEU A 17 1.39 -6.27 4.41
CA LEU A 17 2.38 -5.23 4.69
C LEU A 17 3.78 -5.68 4.32
N LEU A 18 4.64 -4.71 4.04
CA LEU A 18 6.09 -4.96 4.01
C LEU A 18 6.81 -4.23 5.13
N ASN A 19 7.91 -4.85 5.57
CA ASN A 19 8.86 -4.25 6.48
C ASN A 19 10.08 -3.79 5.68
N GLN A 20 10.35 -2.50 5.73
CA GLN A 20 11.39 -1.84 4.94
C GLN A 20 11.87 -0.60 5.67
N ASP A 21 13.14 -0.23 5.54
CA ASP A 21 13.64 1.00 6.13
C ASP A 21 12.93 2.20 5.49
N THR A 22 12.51 3.15 6.31
CA THR A 22 11.87 4.39 5.88
C THR A 22 12.58 5.58 6.49
N ASP A 23 12.26 6.80 6.02
CA ASP A 23 12.81 8.03 6.59
C ASP A 23 12.19 8.37 7.95
N GLY A 24 11.05 7.76 8.26
CA GLY A 24 10.35 7.94 9.52
C GLY A 24 10.53 6.76 10.48
N PRO A 25 9.88 6.82 11.65
CA PRO A 25 9.98 5.77 12.66
C PRO A 25 9.23 4.47 12.28
N ARG A 26 8.24 4.57 11.42
CA ARG A 26 7.47 3.40 10.99
C ARG A 26 8.19 2.69 9.85
N THR A 27 8.54 1.41 10.05
CA THR A 27 9.18 0.57 9.03
C THR A 27 8.21 -0.28 8.25
N TRP A 28 7.01 -0.48 8.77
CA TRP A 28 5.95 -1.24 8.09
C TRP A 28 5.13 -0.32 7.20
N SER A 29 4.85 -0.75 5.99
CA SER A 29 4.10 0.03 5.01
C SER A 29 3.23 -0.85 4.13
N LEU A 30 2.26 -0.20 3.47
CA LEU A 30 1.50 -0.84 2.42
C LEU A 30 2.37 -1.00 1.17
N PRO A 31 2.23 -2.11 0.44
CA PRO A 31 2.95 -2.28 -0.81
C PRO A 31 2.47 -1.30 -1.88
N GLY A 32 3.40 -0.88 -2.70
CA GLY A 32 3.14 0.06 -3.79
C GLY A 32 4.42 0.72 -4.27
N GLY A 33 4.29 1.67 -5.16
CA GLY A 33 5.44 2.38 -5.67
C GLY A 33 5.10 3.36 -6.77
N LYS A 34 6.14 3.85 -7.42
CA LYS A 34 6.05 4.86 -8.46
C LYS A 34 5.48 4.27 -9.74
N VAL A 35 4.56 4.99 -10.35
CA VAL A 35 4.06 4.68 -11.70
C VAL A 35 5.13 5.05 -12.71
N GLU A 36 5.50 4.11 -13.57
CA GLU A 36 6.50 4.34 -14.62
C GLU A 36 5.85 4.81 -15.91
N ASP A 37 6.64 5.40 -16.78
CA ASP A 37 6.18 5.89 -18.07
C ASP A 37 5.54 4.74 -18.88
N GLY A 38 4.39 5.00 -19.45
CA GLY A 38 3.68 4.01 -20.26
C GLY A 38 2.82 3.02 -19.49
N GLU A 39 2.85 3.05 -18.17
CA GLU A 39 1.99 2.21 -17.34
C GLU A 39 0.67 2.87 -17.01
N THR A 40 -0.41 2.09 -16.98
CA THR A 40 -1.63 2.52 -16.30
C THR A 40 -1.42 2.42 -14.78
N LEU A 41 -2.28 3.06 -14.00
CA LEU A 41 -2.23 2.96 -12.53
C LEU A 41 -2.38 1.50 -12.07
N GLU A 42 -3.29 0.77 -12.68
CA GLU A 42 -3.52 -0.64 -12.35
C GLU A 42 -2.31 -1.51 -12.69
N ASP A 43 -1.72 -1.34 -13.87
CA ASP A 43 -0.54 -2.09 -14.28
C ASP A 43 0.64 -1.83 -13.35
N ALA A 44 0.82 -0.58 -12.94
CA ALA A 44 1.86 -0.20 -11.98
C ALA A 44 1.66 -0.91 -10.64
N LEU A 45 0.42 -0.95 -10.14
CA LEU A 45 0.12 -1.62 -8.87
C LEU A 45 0.37 -3.13 -8.97
N VAL A 46 -0.10 -3.78 -10.03
CA VAL A 46 0.15 -5.23 -10.24
C VAL A 46 1.64 -5.52 -10.26
N ARG A 47 2.42 -4.73 -10.97
CA ARG A 47 3.88 -4.88 -11.05
C ARG A 47 4.54 -4.69 -9.67
N GLU A 48 4.21 -3.60 -8.97
CA GLU A 48 4.78 -3.32 -7.65
C GLU A 48 4.44 -4.41 -6.62
N MET A 49 3.20 -4.89 -6.62
CA MET A 49 2.80 -5.99 -5.72
C MET A 49 3.61 -7.24 -5.99
N ARG A 50 3.81 -7.60 -7.25
CA ARG A 50 4.62 -8.77 -7.64
C ARG A 50 6.08 -8.58 -7.20
N GLU A 51 6.67 -7.43 -7.50
CA GLU A 51 8.08 -7.16 -7.20
C GLU A 51 8.36 -7.10 -5.71
N GLU A 52 7.49 -6.45 -4.93
CA GLU A 52 7.73 -6.20 -3.51
C GLU A 52 7.26 -7.32 -2.60
N THR A 53 6.21 -8.03 -2.97
CA THR A 53 5.59 -9.02 -2.08
C THR A 53 5.57 -10.44 -2.65
N GLY A 54 5.72 -10.59 -3.95
CA GLY A 54 5.63 -11.87 -4.64
C GLY A 54 4.20 -12.30 -4.98
N VAL A 55 3.19 -11.50 -4.62
CA VAL A 55 1.79 -11.87 -4.86
C VAL A 55 1.28 -11.31 -6.19
N GLU A 56 0.31 -12.03 -6.77
CA GLU A 56 -0.47 -11.56 -7.90
C GLU A 56 -1.81 -11.05 -7.39
N VAL A 57 -2.20 -9.88 -7.86
CA VAL A 57 -3.44 -9.24 -7.42
C VAL A 57 -4.32 -8.84 -8.60
N GLU A 58 -5.61 -8.76 -8.32
CA GLU A 58 -6.59 -8.10 -9.15
C GLU A 58 -6.95 -6.77 -8.49
N VAL A 59 -6.83 -5.67 -9.22
CA VAL A 59 -7.11 -4.33 -8.70
C VAL A 59 -8.61 -4.13 -8.60
N GLY A 60 -9.06 -3.68 -7.44
CA GLY A 60 -10.46 -3.42 -7.14
C GLY A 60 -10.80 -1.94 -7.16
N ARG A 61 -11.53 -1.49 -6.13
CA ARG A 61 -12.01 -0.11 -6.06
C ARG A 61 -10.86 0.89 -5.87
N LEU A 62 -10.97 2.04 -6.52
CA LEU A 62 -10.23 3.22 -6.11
C LEU A 62 -10.74 3.65 -4.73
N LEU A 63 -9.85 3.70 -3.75
CA LEU A 63 -10.22 4.08 -2.40
C LEU A 63 -9.99 5.55 -2.14
N TYR A 64 -8.76 6.01 -2.22
CA TYR A 64 -8.45 7.38 -1.84
C TYR A 64 -7.39 8.00 -2.75
N LEU A 65 -7.54 9.30 -3.00
CA LEU A 65 -6.55 10.14 -3.63
C LEU A 65 -6.01 11.10 -2.57
N CYS A 66 -4.71 11.06 -2.34
CA CYS A 66 -4.04 11.97 -1.42
C CYS A 66 -2.87 12.64 -2.14
N ASP A 67 -2.48 13.82 -1.66
CA ASP A 67 -1.29 14.49 -2.16
C ASP A 67 -0.36 14.91 -1.04
N ASN A 68 0.90 15.08 -1.41
CA ASN A 68 1.94 15.63 -0.56
C ASN A 68 2.69 16.70 -1.34
N THR A 69 2.34 17.94 -1.10
CA THR A 69 2.92 19.06 -1.86
C THR A 69 4.42 19.25 -1.57
N GLY A 70 4.85 18.92 -0.35
CA GLY A 70 6.26 19.00 0.03
C GLY A 70 7.13 18.01 -0.74
N ALA A 71 6.62 16.82 -0.99
CA ALA A 71 7.32 15.77 -1.74
C ALA A 71 6.95 15.77 -3.23
N HIS A 72 6.01 16.58 -3.67
CA HIS A 72 5.49 16.61 -5.04
C HIS A 72 4.94 15.25 -5.49
N VAL A 73 4.17 14.58 -4.63
CA VAL A 73 3.64 13.24 -4.88
C VAL A 73 2.12 13.25 -4.79
N VAL A 74 1.49 12.57 -5.75
CA VAL A 74 0.09 12.16 -5.68
C VAL A 74 0.08 10.68 -5.32
N HIS A 75 -0.61 10.34 -4.23
CA HIS A 75 -0.78 8.96 -3.76
C HIS A 75 -2.17 8.45 -4.12
N ILE A 76 -2.23 7.35 -4.83
CA ILE A 76 -3.48 6.73 -5.24
C ILE A 76 -3.56 5.35 -4.59
N THR A 77 -4.55 5.15 -3.74
CA THR A 77 -4.75 3.90 -3.00
C THR A 77 -5.90 3.11 -3.58
N PHE A 78 -5.64 1.86 -3.92
CA PHE A 78 -6.63 0.91 -4.41
C PHE A 78 -6.84 -0.22 -3.41
N GLU A 79 -8.05 -0.73 -3.39
CA GLU A 79 -8.33 -2.05 -2.85
C GLU A 79 -7.87 -3.08 -3.88
N ALA A 80 -7.23 -4.16 -3.44
CA ALA A 80 -6.77 -5.21 -4.32
C ALA A 80 -7.06 -6.58 -3.72
N ARG A 81 -7.26 -7.58 -4.58
CA ARG A 81 -7.59 -8.93 -4.18
C ARG A 81 -6.47 -9.88 -4.57
N LEU A 82 -6.06 -10.72 -3.64
CA LEU A 82 -5.06 -11.77 -3.89
C LEU A 82 -5.63 -12.82 -4.85
N VAL A 83 -4.94 -13.08 -5.96
CA VAL A 83 -5.35 -14.07 -6.95
C VAL A 83 -4.28 -15.13 -7.24
N GLY A 84 -3.07 -14.96 -6.73
CA GLY A 84 -2.00 -15.92 -6.95
C GLY A 84 -0.67 -15.45 -6.40
N GLY A 85 0.40 -16.07 -6.87
CA GLY A 85 1.76 -15.77 -6.44
C GLY A 85 2.11 -16.43 -5.11
N GLN A 86 3.28 -16.09 -4.61
CA GLN A 86 3.80 -16.61 -3.35
C GLN A 86 4.37 -15.46 -2.53
N ILE A 87 3.85 -15.29 -1.33
CA ILE A 87 4.35 -14.29 -0.37
C ILE A 87 5.84 -14.48 -0.13
N GLY A 88 6.59 -13.37 -0.16
CA GLY A 88 8.03 -13.39 0.08
C GLY A 88 8.88 -13.69 -1.15
N ALA A 89 8.29 -14.00 -2.30
CA ALA A 89 9.03 -14.16 -3.57
C ALA A 89 9.36 -12.77 -4.17
N VAL A 90 10.16 -12.01 -3.43
CA VAL A 90 10.51 -10.62 -3.73
C VAL A 90 11.56 -10.57 -4.85
N THR A 91 11.38 -9.65 -5.81
CA THR A 91 12.37 -9.40 -6.85
C THR A 91 13.54 -8.61 -6.26
N GLU A 92 14.73 -9.22 -6.27
CA GLU A 92 15.93 -8.60 -5.72
C GLU A 92 16.32 -7.37 -6.54
N GLY A 93 16.62 -6.27 -5.84
CA GLY A 93 17.00 -5.02 -6.47
C GLY A 93 15.85 -4.22 -7.09
N ALA A 94 14.61 -4.67 -6.93
CA ALA A 94 13.43 -3.96 -7.43
C ALA A 94 13.20 -2.63 -6.71
N ASP A 95 13.71 -2.49 -5.48
CA ASP A 95 13.59 -1.29 -4.67
C ASP A 95 14.98 -0.83 -4.22
N THR A 96 15.13 0.49 -3.99
CA THR A 96 16.38 1.09 -3.51
C THR A 96 16.66 0.71 -2.05
N ARG A 97 15.64 0.30 -1.31
CA ARG A 97 15.75 -0.13 0.10
C ARG A 97 15.38 -1.60 0.21
N PRO A 98 16.24 -2.41 0.87
CA PRO A 98 15.96 -3.83 1.01
C PRO A 98 14.65 -4.07 1.76
N ILE A 99 13.84 -5.00 1.26
CA ILE A 99 12.63 -5.46 1.92
C ILE A 99 13.01 -6.55 2.92
N ARG A 100 12.73 -6.31 4.20
CA ARG A 100 13.12 -7.19 5.29
C ARG A 100 12.08 -8.25 5.63
N GLY A 101 10.85 -8.05 5.21
CA GLY A 101 9.78 -9.00 5.45
C GLY A 101 8.50 -8.60 4.75
N VAL A 102 7.66 -9.59 4.49
CA VAL A 102 6.31 -9.43 3.92
C VAL A 102 5.38 -10.28 4.77
N GLU A 103 4.30 -9.68 5.27
CA GLU A 103 3.42 -10.31 6.24
C GLU A 103 1.99 -9.87 6.10
N PHE A 104 1.04 -10.79 6.31
CA PHE A 104 -0.35 -10.41 6.60
C PHE A 104 -0.47 -10.14 8.11
N VAL A 105 -0.92 -8.93 8.45
CA VAL A 105 -0.99 -8.46 9.85
C VAL A 105 -2.45 -8.21 10.21
N ALA A 106 -2.90 -8.77 11.33
CA ALA A 106 -4.26 -8.56 11.81
C ALA A 106 -4.53 -7.08 12.09
N LEU A 107 -5.75 -6.62 11.84
CA LEU A 107 -6.11 -5.21 12.05
C LEU A 107 -5.80 -4.74 13.47
N ASP A 108 -6.01 -5.60 14.48
CA ASP A 108 -5.73 -5.26 15.88
C ASP A 108 -4.23 -5.10 16.17
N ASP A 109 -3.36 -5.65 15.32
CA ASP A 109 -1.90 -5.58 15.47
C ASP A 109 -1.28 -4.42 14.68
N LEU A 110 -2.06 -3.70 13.87
CA LEU A 110 -1.58 -2.57 13.10
C LEU A 110 -1.00 -1.44 13.96
N PRO A 111 -1.61 -1.08 15.11
CA PRO A 111 -1.00 -0.06 15.97
C PRO A 111 0.39 -0.42 16.45
N ALA A 112 0.65 -1.70 16.75
CA ALA A 112 1.98 -2.18 17.14
C ALA A 112 3.00 -2.10 16.00
N ARG A 113 2.53 -2.01 14.75
CA ARG A 113 3.36 -1.82 13.56
C ARG A 113 3.50 -0.36 13.17
N GLY A 114 3.00 0.57 13.99
CA GLY A 114 3.14 2.01 13.80
C GLY A 114 2.00 2.69 13.02
N PHE A 115 0.93 1.97 12.73
CA PHE A 115 -0.24 2.55 12.05
C PHE A 115 -1.17 3.23 13.05
N SER A 116 -1.79 4.33 12.61
CA SER A 116 -2.72 5.08 13.45
C SER A 116 -4.09 4.41 13.53
N ASP A 117 -4.86 4.78 14.56
CA ASP A 117 -6.25 4.34 14.73
C ASP A 117 -7.14 4.78 13.55
N VAL A 118 -6.82 5.89 12.90
CA VAL A 118 -7.55 6.36 11.73
C VAL A 118 -7.51 5.32 10.62
N PHE A 119 -6.32 4.79 10.32
CA PHE A 119 -6.16 3.77 9.28
C PHE A 119 -6.89 2.47 9.65
N VAL A 120 -6.73 2.01 10.89
CA VAL A 120 -7.40 0.80 11.40
C VAL A 120 -8.93 0.93 11.25
N LYS A 121 -9.47 2.09 11.64
CA LYS A 121 -10.91 2.34 11.53
C LYS A 121 -11.38 2.34 10.08
N LEU A 122 -10.64 2.95 9.17
CA LEU A 122 -10.98 2.93 7.74
C LEU A 122 -11.08 1.49 7.23
N CYS A 123 -10.12 0.63 7.59
CA CYS A 123 -10.14 -0.77 7.19
C CYS A 123 -11.36 -1.51 7.76
N ARG A 124 -11.69 -1.28 9.04
CA ARG A 124 -12.83 -1.93 9.69
C ARG A 124 -14.17 -1.49 9.13
N ASP A 125 -14.28 -0.22 8.76
CA ASP A 125 -15.52 0.38 8.29
C ASP A 125 -15.75 0.18 6.78
N GLY A 126 -14.90 -0.61 6.10
CA GLY A 126 -15.03 -0.88 4.68
C GLY A 126 -14.68 0.30 3.78
N PHE A 127 -13.78 1.16 4.22
CA PHE A 127 -13.25 2.32 3.49
C PHE A 127 -14.32 3.35 3.14
N PRO A 128 -14.92 4.00 4.15
CA PRO A 128 -15.88 5.08 3.91
C PRO A 128 -15.25 6.19 3.08
N GLY A 129 -16.02 6.80 2.21
CA GLY A 129 -15.52 7.84 1.29
C GLY A 129 -14.69 7.32 0.13
N ALA A 130 -14.72 6.01 -0.15
CA ALA A 130 -14.00 5.43 -1.28
C ALA A 130 -14.27 6.20 -2.59
N GLY A 131 -13.19 6.45 -3.36
CA GLY A 131 -13.24 7.23 -4.58
C GLY A 131 -13.06 8.74 -4.36
N SER A 132 -12.71 9.17 -3.14
CA SER A 132 -12.63 10.58 -2.77
C SER A 132 -11.20 11.11 -2.70
N TYR A 133 -11.05 12.39 -2.99
CA TYR A 133 -9.86 13.14 -2.65
C TYR A 133 -9.87 13.47 -1.16
N MET A 134 -8.83 13.07 -0.44
CA MET A 134 -8.76 13.20 1.01
C MET A 134 -7.76 14.26 1.48
N GLY A 135 -7.03 14.88 0.59
CA GLY A 135 -5.97 15.82 0.96
C GLY A 135 -4.70 15.09 1.40
N PRO A 136 -4.13 15.41 2.56
CA PRO A 136 -2.88 14.77 2.99
C PRO A 136 -3.10 13.31 3.39
N LYS A 137 -2.04 12.48 3.31
CA LYS A 137 -2.10 11.08 3.72
C LYS A 137 -2.48 10.90 5.19
N SER A 138 -2.16 11.87 6.03
CA SER A 138 -2.55 11.84 7.45
C SER A 138 -4.07 11.76 7.63
N ALA A 139 -4.86 12.27 6.68
CA ALA A 139 -6.32 12.17 6.73
C ALA A 139 -6.83 10.73 6.65
N ILE A 140 -6.05 9.83 6.07
CA ILE A 140 -6.35 8.39 6.02
C ILE A 140 -5.44 7.57 6.96
N GLY A 141 -4.69 8.26 7.81
CA GLY A 141 -3.86 7.62 8.83
C GLY A 141 -2.53 7.05 8.33
N LEU A 142 -2.05 7.53 7.22
CA LEU A 142 -0.81 7.02 6.59
C LEU A 142 0.30 8.06 6.43
#